data_08416e1f86aaee8c771ab5cb737911c3
#
_entry.id   08416e1f86aaee8c771ab5cb737911c3
#
_cell.length_a   1.000
_cell.length_b   1.000
_cell.length_c   1.000
_cell.angle_alpha   90.00
_cell.angle_beta   90.00
_cell.angle_gamma   90.00
#
_symmetry.space_group_name_H-M   'P 1'
#
loop_
_entity.id
_entity.type
_entity.pdbx_description
1 polymer ?
#
loop_
_entity_poly.entity_id
_entity_poly.type
_entity_poly.pdbx_seq_one_letter_code
_entity_poly.pdbx_strand_id
1 'polypeptide(L)'
;MDDILQWNIKIEGPEGFVSFGSERWIVDSSEFLAATAVALEAADGAEKIIGYHLMCSHGGEWIYTGSGQGRIGDYSEPGLKYYRAWLKRKYGNEKWIETAEVPAEEERKRSLPDLIRDPVSDGKVTDYDLSFSDMVADNLIAWCRSVKRATAGSRLVGVFYGYMWQMGLANAIVPNGHISLRRVIDCPEIDFVVSFPSYD
;
A
#
# COMPACT_ATOMS: atom_id res chain seq x y z
N MET A 1 14.43 -14.79 1.04
CA MET A 1 13.10 -14.83 0.39
C MET A 1 12.00 -14.54 1.40
N ASP A 2 12.17 -14.97 2.64
CA ASP A 2 11.14 -14.85 3.71
C ASP A 2 10.83 -13.42 4.15
N ASP A 3 11.72 -12.46 3.92
CA ASP A 3 11.54 -11.04 4.24
C ASP A 3 10.68 -10.26 3.24
N ILE A 4 10.29 -10.88 2.12
CA ILE A 4 9.46 -10.27 1.09
C ILE A 4 8.00 -10.67 1.23
N LEU A 5 7.72 -11.84 1.78
CA LEU A 5 6.37 -12.41 1.80
C LEU A 5 5.52 -11.88 2.97
N GLN A 6 4.26 -11.62 2.70
CA GLN A 6 3.24 -11.42 3.73
C GLN A 6 2.97 -12.74 4.44
N TRP A 7 3.39 -12.88 5.67
CA TRP A 7 3.15 -14.10 6.43
C TRP A 7 2.09 -13.90 7.49
N ASN A 8 1.05 -14.49 7.29
CA ASN A 8 0.14 -15.33 8.03
C ASN A 8 -1.15 -15.62 7.29
N ILE A 9 -1.14 -15.36 6.02
CA ILE A 9 -2.15 -15.98 5.19
C ILE A 9 -1.57 -17.35 4.92
N LYS A 10 -2.03 -18.40 5.63
CA LYS A 10 -1.90 -19.78 5.16
C LYS A 10 -2.64 -19.84 3.84
N ILE A 11 -1.96 -19.46 2.78
CA ILE A 11 -2.38 -19.82 1.44
C ILE A 11 -1.91 -21.25 1.29
N GLU A 12 -2.83 -22.19 1.27
CA GLU A 12 -2.56 -23.53 0.82
C GLU A 12 -2.25 -23.43 -0.69
N GLY A 13 -0.96 -23.29 -1.02
CA GLY A 13 -0.50 -23.15 -2.39
C GLY A 13 0.78 -22.31 -2.49
N PRO A 14 1.45 -22.29 -3.67
CA PRO A 14 2.70 -21.54 -3.90
C PRO A 14 2.51 -20.01 -4.00
N GLU A 15 1.36 -19.47 -3.67
CA GLU A 15 0.99 -18.08 -3.87
C GLU A 15 1.15 -17.26 -2.59
N GLY A 16 2.41 -17.01 -2.17
CA GLY A 16 2.71 -15.97 -1.19
C GLY A 16 2.50 -14.58 -1.79
N PHE A 17 1.87 -13.66 -1.06
CA PHE A 17 1.80 -12.27 -1.45
C PHE A 17 2.93 -11.46 -0.82
N VAL A 18 3.46 -10.47 -1.53
CA VAL A 18 4.55 -9.64 -1.02
C VAL A 18 4.10 -8.78 0.15
N SER A 19 4.97 -8.60 1.13
CA SER A 19 4.80 -7.60 2.17
C SER A 19 5.19 -6.22 1.63
N PHE A 20 4.27 -5.27 1.68
CA PHE A 20 4.61 -3.88 1.36
C PHE A 20 5.49 -3.21 2.44
N GLY A 21 5.65 -3.85 3.61
CA GLY A 21 6.61 -3.44 4.62
C GLY A 21 8.05 -3.88 4.33
N SER A 22 8.29 -4.69 3.31
CA SER A 22 9.63 -5.16 2.95
C SER A 22 10.43 -4.07 2.24
N GLU A 23 11.51 -3.62 2.90
CA GLU A 23 12.46 -2.65 2.31
C GLU A 23 13.07 -3.20 1.00
N ARG A 24 13.37 -4.51 0.97
CA ARG A 24 13.90 -5.18 -0.20
C ARG A 24 12.91 -5.17 -1.36
N TRP A 25 11.63 -5.44 -1.08
CA TRP A 25 10.59 -5.37 -2.11
C TRP A 25 10.50 -3.97 -2.73
N ILE A 26 10.50 -2.92 -1.88
CA ILE A 26 10.45 -1.54 -2.37
C ILE A 26 11.63 -1.22 -3.30
N VAL A 27 12.83 -1.66 -2.93
CA VAL A 27 14.05 -1.42 -3.73
C VAL A 27 13.99 -2.21 -5.04
N ASP A 28 13.86 -3.54 -4.97
CA ASP A 28 13.91 -4.43 -6.13
C ASP A 28 12.81 -4.09 -7.15
N SER A 29 11.59 -3.81 -6.68
CA SER A 29 10.48 -3.44 -7.56
C SER A 29 10.64 -2.05 -8.17
N SER A 30 11.19 -1.09 -7.42
CA SER A 30 11.48 0.25 -7.93
C SER A 30 12.57 0.22 -9.03
N GLU A 31 13.62 -0.57 -8.83
CA GLU A 31 14.68 -0.78 -9.83
C GLU A 31 14.15 -1.47 -11.09
N PHE A 32 13.31 -2.49 -10.92
CA PHE A 32 12.65 -3.17 -12.03
C PHE A 32 11.80 -2.22 -12.87
N LEU A 33 10.98 -1.38 -12.23
CA LEU A 33 10.15 -0.40 -12.93
C LEU A 33 10.97 0.68 -13.63
N ALA A 34 12.04 1.14 -13.01
CA ALA A 34 12.96 2.09 -13.63
C ALA A 34 13.62 1.50 -14.88
N ALA A 35 14.13 0.27 -14.79
CA ALA A 35 14.73 -0.42 -15.92
C ALA A 35 13.72 -0.66 -17.05
N THR A 36 12.50 -1.02 -16.70
CA THR A 36 11.39 -1.19 -17.66
C THR A 36 11.08 0.12 -18.37
N ALA A 37 10.99 1.24 -17.64
CA ALA A 37 10.75 2.55 -18.24
C ALA A 37 11.89 2.94 -19.19
N VAL A 38 13.16 2.75 -18.80
CA VAL A 38 14.32 3.02 -19.67
C VAL A 38 14.25 2.17 -20.96
N ALA A 39 13.92 0.89 -20.86
CA ALA A 39 13.80 0.03 -22.02
C ALA A 39 12.67 0.46 -22.97
N LEU A 40 11.52 0.88 -22.42
CA LEU A 40 10.40 1.38 -23.21
C LEU A 40 10.71 2.72 -23.88
N GLU A 41 11.43 3.62 -23.20
CA GLU A 41 11.86 4.91 -23.78
C GLU A 41 12.90 4.73 -24.91
N ALA A 42 13.63 3.63 -24.94
CA ALA A 42 14.58 3.29 -25.99
C ALA A 42 13.96 2.52 -27.16
N ALA A 43 12.69 2.11 -27.06
CA ALA A 43 12.03 1.31 -28.08
C ALA A 43 11.49 2.17 -29.25
N ASP A 44 11.32 1.56 -30.41
CA ASP A 44 10.63 2.19 -31.54
C ASP A 44 9.18 2.55 -31.15
N GLY A 45 8.78 3.79 -31.39
CA GLY A 45 7.46 4.29 -31.02
C GLY A 45 7.38 4.87 -29.60
N ALA A 46 8.50 5.04 -28.91
CA ALA A 46 8.55 5.65 -27.57
C ALA A 46 7.94 7.07 -27.55
N GLU A 47 7.98 7.78 -28.68
CA GLU A 47 7.33 9.10 -28.82
C GLU A 47 5.80 9.09 -28.59
N LYS A 48 5.17 7.93 -28.67
CA LYS A 48 3.72 7.74 -28.42
C LYS A 48 3.39 7.51 -26.94
N ILE A 49 4.39 7.24 -26.13
CA ILE A 49 4.21 7.05 -24.67
C ILE A 49 3.97 8.41 -24.05
N ILE A 50 2.77 8.65 -23.51
CA ILE A 50 2.45 9.87 -22.77
C ILE A 50 2.76 9.77 -21.29
N GLY A 51 2.77 8.55 -20.75
CA GLY A 51 3.02 8.32 -19.33
C GLY A 51 2.89 6.87 -18.93
N TYR A 52 3.08 6.63 -17.64
CA TYR A 52 3.07 5.32 -17.01
C TYR A 52 2.01 5.29 -15.91
N HIS A 53 1.14 4.29 -15.96
CA HIS A 53 0.19 4.00 -14.90
C HIS A 53 0.68 2.78 -14.12
N LEU A 54 1.13 3.00 -12.88
CA LEU A 54 1.74 1.97 -12.07
C LEU A 54 0.69 1.23 -11.27
N MET A 55 0.72 -0.09 -11.37
CA MET A 55 -0.27 -0.98 -10.79
C MET A 55 0.40 -2.07 -9.97
N CYS A 56 -0.22 -2.46 -8.87
CA CYS A 56 0.23 -3.56 -8.03
C CYS A 56 -0.95 -4.35 -7.50
N SER A 57 -0.69 -5.60 -7.12
CA SER A 57 -1.67 -6.47 -6.50
C SER A 57 -2.75 -6.97 -7.45
N HIS A 58 -3.77 -7.62 -6.89
CA HIS A 58 -4.90 -8.13 -7.66
C HIS A 58 -5.70 -6.94 -8.24
N GLY A 59 -5.96 -6.99 -9.54
CA GLY A 59 -6.65 -5.90 -10.25
C GLY A 59 -5.81 -4.64 -10.47
N GLY A 60 -4.60 -4.57 -9.95
CA GLY A 60 -3.74 -3.38 -10.07
C GLY A 60 -4.02 -2.26 -9.07
N GLU A 61 -4.93 -2.49 -8.14
CA GLU A 61 -5.54 -1.46 -7.27
C GLU A 61 -4.89 -1.35 -5.88
N TRP A 62 -3.73 -1.94 -5.66
CA TRP A 62 -3.03 -1.94 -4.36
C TRP A 62 -3.82 -2.62 -3.24
N ILE A 63 -4.72 -3.51 -3.60
CA ILE A 63 -5.54 -4.28 -2.68
C ILE A 63 -4.79 -5.53 -2.24
N TYR A 64 -4.78 -5.82 -0.95
CA TYR A 64 -4.18 -7.06 -0.45
C TYR A 64 -4.95 -8.29 -0.88
N THR A 65 -4.21 -9.31 -1.31
CA THR A 65 -4.80 -10.60 -1.68
C THR A 65 -5.57 -11.20 -0.51
N GLY A 66 -6.81 -11.58 -0.75
CA GLY A 66 -7.68 -12.15 0.28
C GLY A 66 -8.49 -11.13 1.08
N SER A 67 -8.39 -9.82 0.80
CA SER A 67 -9.21 -8.81 1.47
C SER A 67 -10.71 -9.06 1.27
N GLY A 68 -11.14 -9.45 0.07
CA GLY A 68 -12.51 -9.86 -0.22
C GLY A 68 -12.96 -11.16 0.48
N GLN A 69 -12.03 -11.93 1.04
CA GLN A 69 -12.28 -13.15 1.82
C GLN A 69 -12.19 -12.90 3.34
N GLY A 70 -12.16 -11.63 3.75
CA GLY A 70 -12.05 -11.23 5.14
C GLY A 70 -10.65 -11.38 5.74
N ARG A 71 -9.62 -11.59 4.92
CA ARG A 71 -8.22 -11.56 5.34
C ARG A 71 -7.74 -10.13 5.28
N ILE A 72 -7.33 -9.59 6.42
CA ILE A 72 -7.03 -8.17 6.54
C ILE A 72 -5.66 -7.96 7.18
N GLY A 73 -4.74 -7.39 6.41
CA GLY A 73 -3.50 -6.87 6.92
C GLY A 73 -2.26 -7.71 6.65
N ASP A 74 -1.15 -7.16 7.05
CA ASP A 74 0.17 -7.74 6.92
C ASP A 74 0.69 -8.11 8.31
N TYR A 75 0.69 -9.41 8.61
CA TYR A 75 1.16 -10.00 9.86
C TYR A 75 2.58 -10.57 9.75
N SER A 76 3.27 -10.29 8.65
CA SER A 76 4.65 -10.71 8.44
C SER A 76 5.62 -9.93 9.32
N GLU A 77 6.85 -10.45 9.45
CA GLU A 77 7.91 -9.73 10.15
C GLU A 77 8.22 -8.35 9.53
N PRO A 78 8.33 -8.20 8.19
CA PRO A 78 8.49 -6.88 7.56
C PRO A 78 7.34 -5.94 7.86
N GLY A 79 6.09 -6.41 7.83
CA GLY A 79 4.92 -5.62 8.19
C GLY A 79 4.95 -5.14 9.64
N LEU A 80 5.30 -6.03 10.57
CA LEU A 80 5.47 -5.68 11.99
C LEU A 80 6.61 -4.68 12.20
N LYS A 81 7.74 -4.87 11.52
CA LYS A 81 8.87 -3.93 11.57
C LYS A 81 8.45 -2.53 11.10
N TYR A 82 7.72 -2.46 9.98
CA TYR A 82 7.18 -1.20 9.48
C TYR A 82 6.23 -0.55 10.50
N TYR A 83 5.29 -1.31 11.06
CA TYR A 83 4.34 -0.82 12.07
C TYR A 83 5.05 -0.21 13.28
N ARG A 84 6.03 -0.92 13.85
CA ARG A 84 6.81 -0.42 14.98
C ARG A 84 7.59 0.85 14.62
N ALA A 85 8.16 0.93 13.44
CA ALA A 85 8.83 2.13 12.95
C ALA A 85 7.84 3.30 12.78
N TRP A 86 6.63 3.04 12.30
CA TRP A 86 5.56 4.02 12.19
C TRP A 86 5.13 4.54 13.58
N LEU A 87 4.95 3.65 14.56
CA LEU A 87 4.64 4.03 15.94
C LEU A 87 5.74 4.92 16.54
N LYS A 88 7.01 4.61 16.29
CA LYS A 88 8.14 5.46 16.73
C LYS A 88 8.08 6.86 16.11
N ARG A 89 7.72 6.99 14.85
CA ARG A 89 7.53 8.31 14.22
C ARG A 89 6.38 9.11 14.85
N LYS A 90 5.31 8.43 15.24
CA LYS A 90 4.12 9.07 15.83
C LYS A 90 4.30 9.42 17.32
N TYR A 91 4.86 8.52 18.10
CA TYR A 91 4.88 8.61 19.57
C TYR A 91 6.27 8.82 20.19
N GLY A 92 7.32 8.83 19.35
CA GLY A 92 8.70 8.85 19.87
C GLY A 92 9.20 7.47 20.28
N ASN A 93 10.29 7.44 21.05
CA ASN A 93 10.96 6.20 21.45
C ASN A 93 10.37 5.62 22.76
N GLU A 94 9.08 5.39 22.79
CA GLU A 94 8.42 4.78 23.92
C GLU A 94 8.73 3.27 24.00
N LYS A 95 9.06 2.77 25.21
CA LYS A 95 9.47 1.36 25.40
C LYS A 95 8.43 0.33 24.97
N TRP A 96 7.14 0.65 25.11
CA TRP A 96 6.07 -0.27 24.73
C TRP A 96 6.02 -0.57 23.23
N ILE A 97 6.61 0.29 22.40
CA ILE A 97 6.64 0.09 20.94
C ILE A 97 7.49 -1.12 20.56
N GLU A 98 8.52 -1.45 21.35
CA GLU A 98 9.39 -2.59 21.06
C GLU A 98 8.66 -3.93 21.16
N THR A 99 7.63 -3.99 21.98
CA THR A 99 6.76 -5.16 22.16
C THR A 99 5.39 -5.02 21.50
N ALA A 100 5.16 -3.93 20.76
CA ALA A 100 3.90 -3.75 20.05
C ALA A 100 3.69 -4.83 18.98
N GLU A 101 2.49 -5.40 18.96
CA GLU A 101 2.08 -6.40 18.00
C GLU A 101 1.00 -5.85 17.07
N VAL A 102 0.93 -6.37 15.85
CA VAL A 102 -0.18 -6.10 14.94
C VAL A 102 -1.49 -6.54 15.61
N PRO A 103 -2.55 -5.70 15.61
CA PRO A 103 -3.85 -6.08 16.14
C PRO A 103 -4.38 -7.35 15.46
N ALA A 104 -4.97 -8.27 16.22
CA ALA A 104 -5.55 -9.48 15.67
C ALA A 104 -6.66 -9.17 14.64
N GLU A 105 -6.91 -10.11 13.73
CA GLU A 105 -7.94 -9.92 12.70
C GLU A 105 -9.32 -9.64 13.33
N GLU A 106 -9.65 -10.33 14.42
CA GLU A 106 -10.92 -10.18 15.12
C GLU A 106 -11.08 -8.77 15.72
N GLU A 107 -10.00 -8.17 16.21
CA GLU A 107 -10.00 -6.79 16.71
C GLU A 107 -10.24 -5.78 15.58
N ARG A 108 -9.80 -6.12 14.36
CA ARG A 108 -9.88 -5.26 13.19
C ARG A 108 -11.17 -5.42 12.39
N LYS A 109 -11.79 -6.61 12.44
CA LYS A 109 -13.08 -6.87 11.79
C LYS A 109 -14.20 -6.17 12.54
N ARG A 110 -14.98 -5.38 11.80
CA ARG A 110 -16.17 -4.71 12.35
C ARG A 110 -17.34 -4.84 11.39
N SER A 111 -18.54 -4.82 11.95
CA SER A 111 -19.78 -4.73 11.18
C SER A 111 -20.01 -3.31 10.64
N LEU A 112 -20.82 -3.18 9.60
CA LEU A 112 -21.16 -1.90 8.97
C LEU A 112 -21.54 -0.77 9.94
N PRO A 113 -22.31 -1.00 11.02
CA PRO A 113 -22.63 0.08 11.98
C PRO A 113 -21.41 0.67 12.70
N ASP A 114 -20.32 -0.10 12.78
CA ASP A 114 -19.12 0.24 13.55
C ASP A 114 -17.94 0.64 12.67
N LEU A 115 -18.20 1.17 11.46
CA LEU A 115 -17.14 1.61 10.53
C LEU A 115 -16.33 2.78 11.08
N ILE A 116 -16.96 3.63 11.89
CA ILE A 116 -16.27 4.75 12.54
C ILE A 116 -15.69 4.25 13.86
N ARG A 117 -14.37 4.26 13.96
CA ARG A 117 -13.66 3.90 15.18
C ARG A 117 -13.53 5.07 16.12
N ASP A 118 -13.68 4.81 17.41
CA ASP A 118 -13.28 5.75 18.43
C ASP A 118 -11.74 5.71 18.59
N PRO A 119 -11.04 6.82 18.30
CA PRO A 119 -9.58 6.84 18.38
C PRO A 119 -9.05 6.63 19.81
N VAL A 120 -9.87 6.74 20.85
CA VAL A 120 -9.48 6.50 22.24
C VAL A 120 -9.59 5.00 22.56
N SER A 121 -10.77 4.41 22.38
CA SER A 121 -10.99 2.98 22.70
C SER A 121 -10.35 2.03 21.68
N ASP A 122 -10.27 2.44 20.43
CA ASP A 122 -9.75 1.64 19.31
C ASP A 122 -8.37 2.11 18.83
N GLY A 123 -7.64 2.87 19.63
CA GLY A 123 -6.41 3.55 19.24
C GLY A 123 -5.38 2.64 18.60
N LYS A 124 -5.15 1.43 19.15
CA LYS A 124 -4.23 0.44 18.59
C LYS A 124 -4.60 0.02 17.18
N VAL A 125 -5.88 -0.24 16.93
CA VAL A 125 -6.38 -0.66 15.62
C VAL A 125 -6.34 0.49 14.63
N THR A 126 -6.75 1.68 15.06
CA THR A 126 -6.68 2.90 14.24
C THR A 126 -5.25 3.20 13.81
N ASP A 127 -4.29 3.07 14.72
CA ASP A 127 -2.87 3.26 14.42
C ASP A 127 -2.34 2.24 13.41
N TYR A 128 -2.76 1.00 13.54
CA TYR A 128 -2.35 -0.01 12.57
C TYR A 128 -2.96 0.27 11.19
N ASP A 129 -4.25 0.58 11.11
CA ASP A 129 -4.92 0.87 9.84
C ASP A 129 -4.31 2.09 9.13
N LEU A 130 -3.94 3.14 9.88
CA LEU A 130 -3.22 4.29 9.35
C LEU A 130 -1.79 3.92 8.92
N SER A 131 -1.06 3.14 9.72
CA SER A 131 0.29 2.71 9.38
C SER A 131 0.31 1.83 8.13
N PHE A 132 -0.69 0.97 7.99
CA PHE A 132 -0.87 0.11 6.83
C PHE A 132 -1.14 0.92 5.56
N SER A 133 -1.97 1.94 5.68
CA SER A 133 -2.23 2.86 4.58
C SER A 133 -1.00 3.68 4.19
N ASP A 134 -0.22 4.11 5.17
CA ASP A 134 1.06 4.78 4.94
C ASP A 134 2.09 3.85 4.28
N MET A 135 2.09 2.57 4.66
CA MET A 135 2.94 1.55 4.05
C MET A 135 2.64 1.35 2.56
N VAL A 136 1.37 1.29 2.19
CA VAL A 136 0.94 1.24 0.78
C VAL A 136 1.37 2.51 0.05
N ALA A 137 1.12 3.68 0.64
CA ALA A 137 1.51 4.97 0.04
C ALA A 137 3.03 5.10 -0.15
N ASP A 138 3.84 4.62 0.79
CA ASP A 138 5.30 4.63 0.66
C ASP A 138 5.79 3.82 -0.55
N ASN A 139 5.17 2.66 -0.81
CA ASN A 139 5.51 1.83 -1.98
C ASN A 139 5.18 2.54 -3.30
N LEU A 140 3.95 3.01 -3.45
CA LEU A 140 3.55 3.67 -4.71
C LEU A 140 4.33 4.97 -4.96
N ILE A 141 4.63 5.74 -3.92
CA ILE A 141 5.46 6.94 -4.01
C ILE A 141 6.89 6.57 -4.45
N ALA A 142 7.48 5.53 -3.87
CA ALA A 142 8.82 5.07 -4.25
C ALA A 142 8.87 4.66 -5.72
N TRP A 143 7.86 3.94 -6.21
CA TRP A 143 7.74 3.55 -7.59
C TRP A 143 7.59 4.73 -8.54
N CYS A 144 6.70 5.68 -8.23
CA CYS A 144 6.52 6.88 -9.04
C CYS A 144 7.81 7.69 -9.13
N ARG A 145 8.52 7.87 -8.03
CA ARG A 145 9.84 8.53 -7.99
C ARG A 145 10.86 7.82 -8.84
N SER A 146 10.85 6.50 -8.83
CA SER A 146 11.79 5.70 -9.62
C SER A 146 11.55 5.87 -11.11
N VAL A 147 10.31 5.78 -11.57
CA VAL A 147 9.93 5.99 -12.97
C VAL A 147 10.16 7.45 -13.40
N LYS A 148 9.81 8.44 -12.57
CA LYS A 148 10.09 9.86 -12.84
C LYS A 148 11.58 10.11 -13.05
N ARG A 149 12.44 9.55 -12.22
CA ARG A 149 13.89 9.67 -12.41
C ARG A 149 14.36 8.99 -13.70
N ALA A 150 13.86 7.77 -13.98
CA ALA A 150 14.23 7.02 -15.18
C ALA A 150 13.85 7.74 -16.48
N THR A 151 12.77 8.50 -16.46
CA THR A 151 12.27 9.29 -17.60
C THR A 151 12.72 10.76 -17.59
N ALA A 152 13.62 11.14 -16.69
CA ALA A 152 14.04 12.54 -16.48
C ALA A 152 12.85 13.50 -16.31
N GLY A 153 11.74 13.03 -15.74
CA GLY A 153 10.53 13.81 -15.52
C GLY A 153 9.70 14.12 -16.78
N SER A 154 10.07 13.58 -17.93
CA SER A 154 9.43 13.90 -19.23
C SER A 154 8.07 13.20 -19.43
N ARG A 155 7.73 12.22 -18.58
CA ARG A 155 6.50 11.42 -18.69
C ARG A 155 5.58 11.64 -17.52
N LEU A 156 4.28 11.55 -17.78
CA LEU A 156 3.27 11.48 -16.72
C LEU A 156 3.39 10.16 -15.97
N VAL A 157 3.25 10.19 -14.65
CA VAL A 157 3.22 8.98 -13.81
C VAL A 157 2.03 9.03 -12.89
N GLY A 158 1.29 7.95 -12.82
CA GLY A 158 0.10 7.86 -11.96
C GLY A 158 -0.15 6.48 -11.42
N VAL A 159 -1.14 6.39 -10.54
CA VAL A 159 -1.49 5.18 -9.79
C VAL A 159 -2.99 5.05 -9.62
N PHE A 160 -3.45 3.83 -9.37
CA PHE A 160 -4.76 3.60 -8.74
C PHE A 160 -4.66 3.88 -7.25
N TYR A 161 -5.50 4.78 -6.72
CA TYR A 161 -5.58 5.04 -5.28
C TYR A 161 -6.84 5.82 -4.90
N GLY A 162 -7.23 5.75 -3.63
CA GLY A 162 -8.32 6.57 -3.10
C GLY A 162 -9.72 5.94 -3.21
N TYR A 163 -9.84 4.63 -3.30
CA TYR A 163 -11.11 3.89 -3.41
C TYR A 163 -11.97 3.90 -2.12
N MET A 164 -12.02 5.04 -1.45
CA MET A 164 -12.62 5.09 -0.11
C MET A 164 -14.15 4.86 -0.13
N TRP A 165 -14.84 5.42 -1.11
CA TRP A 165 -16.31 5.38 -1.14
C TRP A 165 -16.86 3.99 -1.49
N GLN A 166 -16.28 3.37 -2.49
CA GLN A 166 -16.71 2.05 -2.95
C GLN A 166 -16.41 0.96 -1.93
N MET A 167 -15.28 1.04 -1.26
CA MET A 167 -14.83 0.03 -0.32
C MET A 167 -15.52 0.12 1.04
N GLY A 168 -16.10 1.27 1.39
CA GLY A 168 -16.89 1.45 2.62
C GLY A 168 -18.10 0.53 2.68
N LEU A 169 -18.75 0.28 1.55
CA LEU A 169 -19.90 -0.61 1.47
C LEU A 169 -19.54 -2.10 1.66
N ALA A 170 -18.29 -2.46 1.44
CA ALA A 170 -17.82 -3.85 1.51
C ALA A 170 -16.96 -4.17 2.74
N ASN A 171 -16.93 -3.29 3.76
CA ASN A 171 -15.97 -3.38 4.89
C ASN A 171 -14.50 -3.43 4.44
N ALA A 172 -14.20 -2.88 3.28
CA ALA A 172 -12.92 -3.05 2.59
C ALA A 172 -12.00 -1.82 2.66
N ILE A 173 -12.44 -0.69 3.24
CA ILE A 173 -11.61 0.53 3.35
C ILE A 173 -10.33 0.24 4.14
N VAL A 174 -10.50 -0.40 5.27
CA VAL A 174 -9.43 -0.66 6.24
C VAL A 174 -8.39 -1.65 5.72
N PRO A 175 -8.76 -2.79 5.09
CA PRO A 175 -7.79 -3.76 4.62
C PRO A 175 -7.03 -3.34 3.36
N ASN A 176 -7.43 -2.28 2.67
CA ASN A 176 -6.87 -1.95 1.36
C ASN A 176 -5.82 -0.82 1.38
N GLY A 177 -5.62 -0.17 2.51
CA GLY A 177 -4.54 0.81 2.64
C GLY A 177 -4.73 2.11 1.85
N HIS A 178 -5.97 2.53 1.55
CA HIS A 178 -6.28 3.71 0.73
C HIS A 178 -6.57 5.00 1.52
N ILE A 179 -6.32 5.02 2.83
CA ILE A 179 -6.66 6.17 3.68
C ILE A 179 -5.66 7.33 3.52
N SER A 180 -4.41 7.06 3.14
CA SER A 180 -3.34 8.06 3.05
C SER A 180 -3.38 8.90 1.77
N LEU A 181 -4.60 9.20 1.26
CA LEU A 181 -4.81 9.90 -0.01
C LEU A 181 -4.10 11.26 -0.06
N ARG A 182 -4.08 11.99 1.05
CA ARG A 182 -3.40 13.29 1.13
C ARG A 182 -1.92 13.18 0.79
N ARG A 183 -1.22 12.17 1.32
CA ARG A 183 0.21 11.93 1.02
C ARG A 183 0.45 11.64 -0.45
N VAL A 184 -0.47 10.92 -1.07
CA VAL A 184 -0.38 10.55 -2.49
C VAL A 184 -0.60 11.77 -3.37
N ILE A 185 -1.63 12.58 -3.09
CA ILE A 185 -1.95 13.79 -3.86
C ILE A 185 -0.87 14.87 -3.71
N ASP A 186 -0.29 15.01 -2.53
CA ASP A 186 0.76 16.01 -2.27
C ASP A 186 2.15 15.57 -2.80
N CYS A 187 2.28 14.36 -3.35
CA CYS A 187 3.54 13.86 -3.88
C CYS A 187 3.82 14.46 -5.28
N PRO A 188 4.90 15.23 -5.46
CA PRO A 188 5.17 15.90 -6.73
C PRO A 188 5.55 14.96 -7.88
N GLU A 189 5.87 13.70 -7.57
CA GLU A 189 6.19 12.69 -8.58
C GLU A 189 4.96 11.92 -9.07
N ILE A 190 3.77 12.25 -8.56
CA ILE A 190 2.49 11.66 -8.98
C ILE A 190 1.69 12.71 -9.73
N ASP A 191 1.53 12.54 -11.04
CA ASP A 191 0.83 13.53 -11.86
C ASP A 191 -0.68 13.29 -11.90
N PHE A 192 -1.12 12.03 -11.71
CA PHE A 192 -2.55 11.69 -11.71
C PHE A 192 -2.83 10.49 -10.81
N VAL A 193 -4.03 10.49 -10.26
CA VAL A 193 -4.58 9.39 -9.47
C VAL A 193 -5.87 8.95 -10.16
N VAL A 194 -6.00 7.64 -10.36
CA VAL A 194 -7.23 7.04 -10.87
C VAL A 194 -7.96 6.40 -9.71
N SER A 195 -9.23 6.73 -9.56
CA SER A 195 -10.13 6.10 -8.60
C SER A 195 -11.41 5.73 -9.32
N PHE A 196 -12.10 4.69 -8.87
CA PHE A 196 -13.37 4.33 -9.46
C PHE A 196 -14.43 5.42 -9.19
N PRO A 197 -15.22 5.82 -10.19
CA PRO A 197 -16.48 6.46 -9.92
C PRO A 197 -17.43 5.45 -9.25
N SER A 198 -18.45 5.94 -8.57
CA SER A 198 -19.58 5.11 -8.15
C SER A 198 -20.12 4.31 -9.33
N TYR A 199 -20.47 3.04 -9.12
CA TYR A 199 -21.16 2.21 -10.12
C TYR A 199 -22.68 2.41 -10.08
N ASP A 200 -23.18 3.52 -9.56
CA ASP A 200 -24.60 3.87 -9.51
C ASP A 200 -25.12 4.40 -10.85
#